data_fe84abb3f7596f922459cbfb38cb1d94
#
_entry.id   fe84abb3f7596f922459cbfb38cb1d94
#
_cell.length_a   1.000
_cell.length_b   1.000
_cell.length_c   1.000
_cell.angle_alpha   90.00
_cell.angle_beta   90.00
_cell.angle_gamma   90.00
#
_symmetry.space_group_name_H-M   'P 1'
#
loop_
_entity.id
_entity.type
_entity.pdbx_description
1 polymer ?
#
loop_
_entity_poly.entity_id
_entity_poly.type
_entity_poly.pdbx_seq_one_letter_code
_entity_poly.pdbx_strand_id
1 'polypeptide(L)'
;MKKVLSLWLILLLVLAAGCAPLPAQTEFVQLTDPPATAAPTEAPVDSSLVLLTEAPQRETPKSTAKPTPAPTESPVKYGEDYDDKDRLALYLHLYGELPPHFITKKEAQKLGWDGGEVEFYRTGAAIGGDYFGNYEGLLPKKKGRSYYECDIDTVGKRSRGAKRIIYSNDGLIYYTDDHYESFTLLYGEE
;
A
#
# COMPACT_ATOMS: atom_id res chain seq x y z
N MET A 1 2.26 59.43 -23.59
CA MET A 1 1.25 60.50 -23.47
C MET A 1 -0.05 59.84 -22.98
N LYS A 2 -0.56 60.33 -21.88
CA LYS A 2 -1.95 60.23 -21.38
C LYS A 2 -2.48 58.87 -20.97
N LYS A 3 -2.39 58.59 -19.62
CA LYS A 3 -3.51 58.46 -18.70
C LYS A 3 -4.44 57.28 -18.89
N VAL A 4 -4.28 56.21 -18.10
CA VAL A 4 -5.39 55.61 -17.38
C VAL A 4 -4.90 55.24 -16.00
N LEU A 5 -4.89 56.22 -15.14
CA LEU A 5 -4.94 56.12 -13.70
C LEU A 5 -6.40 56.35 -13.36
N SER A 6 -7.02 55.41 -12.69
CA SER A 6 -8.29 55.52 -11.96
C SER A 6 -9.16 54.30 -12.25
N LEU A 7 -9.20 53.39 -11.32
CA LEU A 7 -10.42 52.76 -10.77
C LEU A 7 -10.07 51.69 -9.73
N TRP A 8 -9.22 52.07 -8.77
CA TRP A 8 -9.03 51.20 -7.61
C TRP A 8 -9.27 52.00 -6.32
N LEU A 9 -10.41 52.60 -6.21
CA LEU A 9 -10.80 53.26 -4.96
C LEU A 9 -12.34 53.36 -4.93
N ILE A 10 -13.04 52.33 -4.60
CA ILE A 10 -14.38 52.29 -4.00
C ILE A 10 -14.75 50.80 -3.89
N LEU A 11 -14.37 50.16 -2.81
CA LEU A 11 -15.16 49.17 -2.11
C LEU A 11 -14.50 48.86 -0.76
N LEU A 12 -14.48 49.89 0.05
CA LEU A 12 -14.21 49.77 1.48
C LEU A 12 -15.36 50.49 2.15
N LEU A 13 -16.41 49.77 2.48
CA LEU A 13 -17.44 50.11 3.47
C LEU A 13 -18.62 49.19 3.26
N VAL A 14 -18.67 48.07 3.97
CA VAL A 14 -19.81 47.67 4.83
C VAL A 14 -19.31 46.51 5.67
N LEU A 15 -18.82 46.91 6.81
CA LEU A 15 -18.67 46.00 7.93
C LEU A 15 -19.61 46.57 8.98
N ALA A 16 -20.58 45.77 9.37
CA ALA A 16 -21.02 45.76 10.77
C ALA A 16 -22.09 44.70 10.99
N ALA A 17 -21.83 43.89 11.99
CA ALA A 17 -22.77 43.27 12.87
C ALA A 17 -23.48 42.01 12.41
N GLY A 18 -23.08 40.93 13.04
CA GLY A 18 -23.77 39.67 13.09
C GLY A 18 -23.03 38.65 13.97
N CYS A 19 -22.82 39.00 15.25
CA CYS A 19 -22.57 37.99 16.27
C CYS A 19 -23.82 37.15 16.44
N ALA A 20 -23.84 35.94 15.96
CA ALA A 20 -24.76 34.90 16.38
C ALA A 20 -24.00 33.87 17.20
N PRO A 21 -24.48 33.46 18.39
CA PRO A 21 -23.80 32.47 19.23
C PRO A 21 -23.98 31.07 18.65
N LEU A 22 -22.95 30.27 18.77
CA LEU A 22 -22.92 28.84 18.48
C LEU A 22 -23.96 28.11 19.37
N PRO A 23 -24.69 27.15 18.85
CA PRO A 23 -25.40 26.23 19.68
C PRO A 23 -24.47 25.20 20.31
N ALA A 24 -24.75 24.92 21.56
CA ALA A 24 -24.07 24.05 22.46
C ALA A 24 -23.98 22.60 21.97
N GLN A 25 -22.90 22.04 22.34
CA GLN A 25 -22.53 20.65 22.60
C GLN A 25 -23.68 19.63 22.59
N THR A 26 -23.57 18.69 21.67
CA THR A 26 -24.27 17.41 21.81
C THR A 26 -23.40 16.46 22.62
N GLU A 27 -24.01 15.97 23.70
CA GLU A 27 -23.48 15.00 24.64
C GLU A 27 -22.83 13.79 23.97
N PHE A 28 -21.65 13.47 24.49
CA PHE A 28 -21.05 12.16 24.34
C PHE A 28 -21.91 11.14 25.11
N VAL A 29 -22.63 10.32 24.39
CA VAL A 29 -23.21 9.11 24.95
C VAL A 29 -22.08 8.09 25.11
N GLN A 30 -21.64 7.91 26.35
CA GLN A 30 -20.84 6.74 26.72
C GLN A 30 -21.69 5.49 26.55
N LEU A 31 -21.34 4.66 25.56
CA LEU A 31 -21.79 3.29 25.56
C LEU A 31 -20.96 2.52 26.58
N THR A 32 -21.64 2.12 27.63
CA THR A 32 -21.15 1.22 28.67
C THR A 32 -20.90 -0.17 28.10
N ASP A 33 -19.74 -0.72 28.43
CA ASP A 33 -19.35 -2.10 28.16
C ASP A 33 -20.37 -3.11 28.70
N PRO A 34 -20.67 -4.19 27.97
CA PRO A 34 -21.40 -5.31 28.54
C PRO A 34 -20.44 -6.19 29.38
N PRO A 35 -20.95 -6.79 30.48
CA PRO A 35 -20.12 -7.53 31.42
C PRO A 35 -19.62 -8.88 30.87
N ALA A 36 -18.42 -9.20 31.24
CA ALA A 36 -17.78 -10.49 31.06
C ALA A 36 -18.65 -11.62 31.63
N THR A 37 -18.97 -12.61 30.80
CA THR A 37 -19.57 -13.86 31.25
C THR A 37 -18.55 -14.98 31.17
N ALA A 38 -18.36 -15.56 32.33
CA ALA A 38 -17.64 -16.70 32.78
C ALA A 38 -17.35 -17.85 31.79
N ALA A 39 -16.17 -18.43 31.97
CA ALA A 39 -15.75 -19.74 31.52
C ALA A 39 -16.58 -20.87 32.12
N PRO A 40 -16.69 -22.01 31.44
CA PRO A 40 -16.86 -23.29 32.10
C PRO A 40 -15.59 -24.14 31.92
N THR A 41 -14.95 -24.44 33.01
CA THR A 41 -14.86 -25.74 33.70
C THR A 41 -14.33 -26.91 32.89
N GLU A 42 -13.15 -27.33 33.33
CA GLU A 42 -12.48 -28.61 33.10
C GLU A 42 -13.35 -29.83 33.41
N ALA A 43 -13.15 -30.94 32.78
CA ALA A 43 -12.54 -32.19 33.23
C ALA A 43 -13.12 -33.41 32.51
N PRO A 44 -12.62 -34.61 32.74
CA PRO A 44 -11.25 -35.10 32.59
C PRO A 44 -11.15 -36.40 31.75
N VAL A 45 -9.89 -36.71 31.41
CA VAL A 45 -9.26 -38.03 31.21
C VAL A 45 -10.04 -39.26 30.77
N ASP A 46 -9.54 -39.95 29.77
CA ASP A 46 -9.27 -41.38 29.95
C ASP A 46 -8.02 -41.85 29.21
N SER A 47 -7.18 -42.50 29.98
CA SER A 47 -5.98 -43.19 29.56
C SER A 47 -6.37 -44.53 28.95
N SER A 48 -5.88 -44.83 27.76
CA SER A 48 -5.68 -46.22 27.37
C SER A 48 -4.41 -46.37 26.56
N LEU A 49 -3.44 -46.96 27.20
CA LEU A 49 -2.26 -47.57 26.61
C LEU A 49 -2.67 -48.64 25.59
N VAL A 50 -2.12 -48.61 24.41
CA VAL A 50 -1.84 -49.83 23.63
C VAL A 50 -0.47 -49.70 23.01
N LEU A 51 0.26 -50.70 23.33
CA LEU A 51 1.64 -51.08 23.15
C LEU A 51 1.97 -51.42 21.68
N LEU A 52 3.19 -51.03 21.29
CA LEU A 52 4.13 -51.73 20.40
C LEU A 52 3.62 -52.25 19.06
N THR A 53 4.24 -51.81 17.97
CA THR A 53 4.99 -52.72 17.09
C THR A 53 5.65 -51.94 15.93
N GLU A 54 6.96 -52.15 15.80
CA GLU A 54 7.75 -52.36 14.59
C GLU A 54 8.02 -51.16 13.65
N ALA A 55 9.28 -50.77 13.63
CA ALA A 55 9.89 -49.92 12.65
C ALA A 55 10.03 -50.64 11.30
N PRO A 56 9.73 -49.97 10.20
CA PRO A 56 10.28 -50.36 8.91
C PRO A 56 11.39 -49.38 8.49
N GLN A 57 12.43 -50.02 8.10
CA GLN A 57 13.61 -49.66 7.34
C GLN A 57 13.60 -48.31 6.57
N ARG A 58 14.65 -47.58 6.86
CA ARG A 58 15.13 -46.41 6.19
C ARG A 58 15.53 -46.75 4.75
N GLU A 59 14.65 -46.49 3.82
CA GLU A 59 15.01 -46.38 2.43
C GLU A 59 15.59 -45.01 2.14
N THR A 60 16.84 -44.98 1.71
CA THR A 60 17.51 -43.78 1.23
C THR A 60 16.86 -43.31 -0.06
N PRO A 61 16.33 -42.07 -0.14
CA PRO A 61 15.86 -41.56 -1.42
C PRO A 61 17.06 -41.31 -2.31
N LYS A 62 17.13 -42.04 -3.39
CA LYS A 62 18.03 -41.81 -4.54
C LYS A 62 17.81 -40.38 -5.00
N SER A 63 18.82 -39.55 -4.81
CA SER A 63 18.87 -38.19 -5.32
C SER A 63 18.72 -38.22 -6.84
N THR A 64 17.51 -37.99 -7.29
CA THR A 64 17.30 -37.65 -8.69
C THR A 64 17.63 -36.20 -8.87
N ALA A 65 18.80 -35.90 -9.41
CA ALA A 65 19.19 -34.58 -9.81
C ALA A 65 18.09 -34.02 -10.75
N LYS A 66 17.37 -33.03 -10.26
CA LYS A 66 16.42 -32.25 -11.06
C LYS A 66 17.23 -31.59 -12.17
N PRO A 67 16.84 -31.71 -13.46
CA PRO A 67 17.55 -31.04 -14.53
C PRO A 67 17.62 -29.53 -14.23
N THR A 68 18.81 -28.98 -14.29
CA THR A 68 19.03 -27.52 -14.23
C THR A 68 18.19 -26.91 -15.35
N PRO A 69 17.23 -26.03 -15.04
CA PRO A 69 16.50 -25.34 -16.10
C PRO A 69 17.50 -24.54 -16.94
N ALA A 70 17.31 -24.56 -18.25
CA ALA A 70 17.98 -23.63 -19.16
C ALA A 70 17.73 -22.18 -18.67
N PRO A 71 18.63 -21.21 -18.98
CA PRO A 71 18.43 -19.82 -18.58
C PRO A 71 17.08 -19.36 -19.12
N THR A 72 16.09 -19.31 -18.22
CA THR A 72 14.76 -18.78 -18.51
C THR A 72 14.96 -17.26 -18.61
N GLU A 73 14.62 -16.66 -19.74
CA GLU A 73 14.58 -15.21 -19.87
C GLU A 73 13.79 -14.63 -18.69
N SER A 74 14.27 -13.51 -18.16
CA SER A 74 13.57 -12.84 -17.06
C SER A 74 12.13 -12.55 -17.48
N PRO A 75 11.13 -12.86 -16.62
CA PRO A 75 9.73 -12.60 -16.93
C PRO A 75 9.40 -11.09 -17.02
N VAL A 76 10.39 -10.22 -16.74
CA VAL A 76 10.30 -8.77 -16.86
C VAL A 76 11.49 -8.21 -17.62
N LYS A 77 11.26 -7.15 -18.42
CA LYS A 77 12.25 -6.44 -19.20
C LYS A 77 12.26 -4.97 -18.84
N TYR A 78 13.45 -4.37 -18.83
CA TYR A 78 13.60 -2.95 -18.57
C TYR A 78 12.83 -2.10 -19.56
N GLY A 79 12.08 -1.10 -19.04
CA GLY A 79 11.31 -0.17 -19.85
C GLY A 79 9.94 -0.67 -20.32
N GLU A 80 9.56 -1.91 -20.00
CA GLU A 80 8.21 -2.40 -20.24
C GLU A 80 7.30 -2.11 -19.04
N ASP A 81 6.00 -2.02 -19.28
CA ASP A 81 4.98 -1.66 -18.29
C ASP A 81 4.43 -2.91 -17.59
N TYR A 82 4.36 -2.86 -16.27
CA TYR A 82 3.82 -3.93 -15.41
C TYR A 82 2.96 -3.33 -14.31
N ASP A 83 1.72 -3.78 -14.18
CA ASP A 83 0.74 -3.29 -13.19
C ASP A 83 0.32 -4.39 -12.18
N ASP A 84 0.79 -5.62 -12.35
CA ASP A 84 0.53 -6.70 -11.41
C ASP A 84 1.62 -6.83 -10.35
N LYS A 85 1.23 -7.39 -9.20
CA LYS A 85 2.08 -7.53 -8.02
C LYS A 85 3.43 -8.19 -8.31
N ASP A 86 3.41 -9.35 -8.97
CA ASP A 86 4.59 -10.22 -9.02
C ASP A 86 5.63 -9.68 -10.02
N ARG A 87 5.19 -9.24 -11.21
CA ARG A 87 6.09 -8.66 -12.21
C ARG A 87 6.59 -7.29 -11.82
N LEU A 88 5.73 -6.44 -11.23
CA LEU A 88 6.16 -5.13 -10.76
C LEU A 88 7.14 -5.23 -9.60
N ALA A 89 6.91 -6.11 -8.62
CA ALA A 89 7.84 -6.31 -7.53
C ALA A 89 9.19 -6.84 -8.03
N LEU A 90 9.19 -7.78 -8.98
CA LEU A 90 10.42 -8.26 -9.62
C LEU A 90 11.12 -7.15 -10.42
N TYR A 91 10.38 -6.31 -11.14
CA TYR A 91 10.92 -5.18 -11.88
C TYR A 91 11.64 -4.19 -10.93
N LEU A 92 10.98 -3.80 -9.84
CA LEU A 92 11.57 -2.95 -8.81
C LEU A 92 12.82 -3.59 -8.17
N HIS A 93 12.77 -4.90 -7.91
CA HIS A 93 13.92 -5.64 -7.36
C HIS A 93 15.13 -5.64 -8.29
N LEU A 94 14.90 -5.79 -9.59
CA LEU A 94 15.99 -5.87 -10.59
C LEU A 94 16.54 -4.49 -10.98
N TYR A 95 15.67 -3.48 -11.09
CA TYR A 95 16.03 -2.20 -11.69
C TYR A 95 16.04 -1.02 -10.71
N GLY A 96 15.41 -1.16 -9.53
CA GLY A 96 15.39 -0.13 -8.48
C GLY A 96 14.52 1.08 -8.78
N GLU A 97 13.75 1.05 -9.87
CA GLU A 97 12.86 2.14 -10.29
C GLU A 97 11.55 1.60 -10.84
N LEU A 98 10.52 2.46 -10.91
CA LEU A 98 9.22 2.09 -11.47
C LEU A 98 9.25 2.05 -13.01
N PRO A 99 8.43 1.20 -13.65
CA PRO A 99 8.16 1.25 -15.09
C PRO A 99 7.70 2.64 -15.56
N PRO A 100 7.90 2.97 -16.85
CA PRO A 100 7.68 4.32 -17.39
C PRO A 100 6.24 4.83 -17.35
N HIS A 101 5.25 3.92 -17.24
CA HIS A 101 3.83 4.30 -17.19
C HIS A 101 3.41 4.87 -15.83
N PHE A 102 4.21 4.69 -14.77
CA PHE A 102 3.92 5.31 -13.48
C PHE A 102 4.17 6.81 -13.51
N ILE A 103 3.24 7.55 -12.90
CA ILE A 103 3.37 8.99 -12.65
C ILE A 103 2.99 9.31 -11.21
N THR A 104 3.65 10.31 -10.64
CA THR A 104 3.32 10.78 -9.30
C THR A 104 1.95 11.45 -9.26
N LYS A 105 1.33 11.52 -8.07
CA LYS A 105 0.10 12.29 -7.86
C LYS A 105 0.23 13.74 -8.32
N LYS A 106 1.40 14.35 -8.08
CA LYS A 106 1.69 15.73 -8.51
C LYS A 106 1.71 15.87 -10.04
N GLU A 107 2.24 14.89 -10.74
CA GLU A 107 2.25 14.89 -12.22
C GLU A 107 0.84 14.67 -12.76
N ALA A 108 0.08 13.72 -12.20
CA ALA A 108 -1.31 13.48 -12.56
C ALA A 108 -2.18 14.75 -12.34
N GLN A 109 -2.00 15.45 -11.21
CA GLN A 109 -2.70 16.70 -10.93
C GLN A 109 -2.42 17.81 -11.96
N LYS A 110 -1.21 17.88 -12.53
CA LYS A 110 -0.91 18.82 -13.63
C LYS A 110 -1.69 18.51 -14.90
N LEU A 111 -2.14 17.26 -15.07
CA LEU A 111 -3.01 16.82 -16.16
C LEU A 111 -4.50 17.06 -15.86
N GLY A 112 -4.84 17.56 -14.67
CA GLY A 112 -6.21 17.80 -14.22
C GLY A 112 -6.79 16.68 -13.36
N TRP A 113 -6.00 15.66 -13.01
CA TRP A 113 -6.45 14.58 -12.13
C TRP A 113 -6.69 15.08 -10.70
N ASP A 114 -7.84 14.74 -10.14
CA ASP A 114 -8.27 15.11 -8.79
C ASP A 114 -8.59 13.90 -7.90
N GLY A 115 -8.29 12.69 -8.40
CA GLY A 115 -8.55 11.41 -7.72
C GLY A 115 -9.12 10.34 -8.64
N GLY A 116 -9.27 9.13 -8.12
CA GLY A 116 -9.82 8.00 -8.89
C GLY A 116 -8.91 7.52 -10.03
N GLU A 117 -9.53 7.20 -11.16
CA GLU A 117 -8.86 6.69 -12.35
C GLU A 117 -7.91 7.73 -12.98
N VAL A 118 -6.66 7.35 -13.18
CA VAL A 118 -5.66 8.23 -13.82
C VAL A 118 -5.57 8.01 -15.33
N GLU A 119 -5.99 6.85 -15.81
CA GLU A 119 -5.90 6.46 -17.22
C GLU A 119 -6.70 7.40 -18.16
N PHE A 120 -7.77 8.02 -17.65
CA PHE A 120 -8.52 9.05 -18.37
C PHE A 120 -7.65 10.27 -18.75
N TYR A 121 -6.67 10.61 -17.93
CA TYR A 121 -5.78 11.75 -18.13
C TYR A 121 -4.49 11.39 -18.88
N ARG A 122 -4.05 10.15 -18.75
CA ARG A 122 -2.91 9.59 -19.47
C ARG A 122 -3.15 8.09 -19.68
N THR A 123 -3.39 7.70 -20.93
CA THR A 123 -3.64 6.31 -21.31
C THR A 123 -2.54 5.37 -20.82
N GLY A 124 -2.94 4.27 -20.20
CA GLY A 124 -2.05 3.25 -19.66
C GLY A 124 -1.30 3.66 -18.39
N ALA A 125 -1.54 4.86 -17.85
CA ALA A 125 -0.84 5.31 -16.66
C ALA A 125 -1.39 4.69 -15.37
N ALA A 126 -0.49 4.54 -14.39
CA ALA A 126 -0.79 4.23 -13.01
C ALA A 126 -0.15 5.27 -12.08
N ILE A 127 -0.69 5.44 -10.87
CA ILE A 127 -0.12 6.36 -9.85
C ILE A 127 1.01 5.64 -9.11
N GLY A 128 2.18 6.27 -9.04
CA GLY A 128 3.31 5.73 -8.28
C GLY A 128 4.50 6.67 -8.18
N GLY A 129 5.42 6.34 -7.27
CA GLY A 129 6.63 7.13 -7.01
C GLY A 129 6.45 8.23 -5.97
N ASP A 130 5.27 8.34 -5.35
CA ASP A 130 5.06 9.28 -4.25
C ASP A 130 5.70 8.75 -2.95
N TYR A 131 6.18 9.67 -2.11
CA TYR A 131 6.75 9.35 -0.82
C TYR A 131 5.70 8.73 0.11
N PHE A 132 6.05 7.61 0.76
CA PHE A 132 5.25 6.95 1.77
C PHE A 132 5.82 7.23 3.17
N GLY A 133 5.04 7.87 4.04
CA GLY A 133 5.51 8.40 5.31
C GLY A 133 5.77 7.36 6.41
N ASN A 134 5.22 6.14 6.30
CA ASN A 134 5.28 5.10 7.33
C ASN A 134 5.01 5.66 8.75
N TYR A 135 3.96 6.49 8.88
CA TYR A 135 3.66 7.21 10.13
C TYR A 135 3.26 6.26 11.25
N GLU A 136 2.52 5.21 10.92
CA GLU A 136 2.09 4.15 11.84
C GLU A 136 3.27 3.27 12.30
N GLY A 137 4.40 3.32 11.56
CA GLY A 137 5.62 2.59 11.90
C GLY A 137 5.54 1.09 11.67
N LEU A 138 4.63 0.64 10.80
CA LEU A 138 4.44 -0.77 10.45
C LEU A 138 5.61 -1.35 9.65
N LEU A 139 6.35 -0.51 8.92
CA LEU A 139 7.55 -0.90 8.18
C LEU A 139 8.83 -0.55 8.96
N PRO A 140 9.92 -1.33 8.81
CA PRO A 140 11.17 -1.13 9.54
C PRO A 140 11.79 0.24 9.30
N LYS A 141 12.17 0.94 10.38
CA LYS A 141 12.84 2.24 10.31
C LYS A 141 14.36 2.07 10.34
N LYS A 142 15.07 2.78 9.43
CA LYS A 142 16.54 2.82 9.37
C LYS A 142 16.99 4.20 8.94
N LYS A 143 18.12 4.66 9.49
CA LYS A 143 18.68 5.96 9.10
C LYS A 143 18.97 6.00 7.59
N GLY A 144 18.40 6.96 6.90
CA GLY A 144 18.55 7.15 5.45
C GLY A 144 17.56 6.34 4.61
N ARG A 145 16.73 5.47 5.22
CA ARG A 145 15.67 4.77 4.50
C ARG A 145 14.49 5.69 4.23
N SER A 146 14.05 5.68 3.01
CA SER A 146 12.82 6.34 2.56
C SER A 146 11.97 5.32 1.83
N TYR A 147 10.65 5.41 2.03
CA TYR A 147 9.69 4.56 1.35
C TYR A 147 8.90 5.35 0.32
N TYR A 148 8.52 4.67 -0.74
CA TYR A 148 7.68 5.17 -1.83
C TYR A 148 6.57 4.19 -2.10
N GLU A 149 5.46 4.68 -2.66
CA GLU A 149 4.30 3.86 -2.97
C GLU A 149 3.97 3.85 -4.45
N CYS A 150 3.35 2.78 -4.93
CA CYS A 150 2.67 2.74 -6.21
C CYS A 150 1.41 1.89 -6.13
N ASP A 151 0.42 2.29 -6.93
CA ASP A 151 -0.81 1.54 -7.11
C ASP A 151 -0.56 0.35 -8.02
N ILE A 152 -1.26 -0.74 -7.80
CA ILE A 152 -1.23 -1.92 -8.69
C ILE A 152 -2.63 -2.41 -9.02
N ASP A 153 -2.73 -3.16 -10.11
CA ASP A 153 -4.01 -3.65 -10.65
C ASP A 153 -4.99 -2.50 -10.97
N THR A 154 -4.50 -1.34 -11.41
CA THR A 154 -5.32 -0.13 -11.62
C THR A 154 -5.53 0.24 -13.08
N VAL A 155 -4.67 -0.19 -13.99
CA VAL A 155 -4.82 0.06 -15.43
C VAL A 155 -6.11 -0.59 -15.93
N GLY A 156 -6.94 0.20 -16.62
CA GLY A 156 -8.29 -0.22 -17.06
C GLY A 156 -9.35 -0.28 -15.96
N LYS A 157 -9.07 0.21 -14.76
CA LYS A 157 -10.02 0.24 -13.63
C LYS A 157 -10.50 1.66 -13.35
N ARG A 158 -11.77 1.79 -12.96
CA ARG A 158 -12.36 3.09 -12.60
C ARG A 158 -11.93 3.64 -11.22
N SER A 159 -11.19 2.86 -10.46
CA SER A 159 -10.72 3.27 -9.14
C SER A 159 -9.33 2.72 -8.87
N ARG A 160 -8.60 3.40 -7.98
CA ARG A 160 -7.27 2.99 -7.55
C ARG A 160 -7.27 1.74 -6.65
N GLY A 161 -8.43 1.32 -6.12
CA GLY A 161 -8.50 0.19 -5.20
C GLY A 161 -7.62 0.35 -3.95
N ALA A 162 -7.44 -0.75 -3.21
CA ALA A 162 -6.65 -0.77 -1.97
C ALA A 162 -5.22 -1.32 -2.15
N LYS A 163 -4.93 -1.98 -3.26
CA LYS A 163 -3.65 -2.66 -3.48
C LYS A 163 -2.51 -1.71 -3.77
N ARG A 164 -1.38 -1.89 -3.07
CA ARG A 164 -0.15 -1.09 -3.25
C ARG A 164 1.09 -1.96 -3.18
N ILE A 165 2.13 -1.48 -3.85
CA ILE A 165 3.50 -1.84 -3.51
C ILE A 165 4.15 -0.65 -2.83
N ILE A 166 4.82 -0.92 -1.70
CA ILE A 166 5.66 0.04 -0.99
C ILE A 166 7.10 -0.44 -1.15
N TYR A 167 7.96 0.43 -1.66
CA TYR A 167 9.36 0.09 -1.86
C TYR A 167 10.28 1.12 -1.23
N SER A 168 11.45 0.66 -0.78
CA SER A 168 12.44 1.55 -0.15
C SER A 168 13.61 1.83 -1.08
N ASN A 169 14.30 2.94 -0.80
CA ASN A 169 15.53 3.30 -1.51
C ASN A 169 16.71 2.35 -1.22
N ASP A 170 16.57 1.40 -0.28
CA ASP A 170 17.59 0.40 0.08
C ASP A 170 17.14 -1.04 -0.19
N GLY A 171 16.10 -1.24 -1.02
CA GLY A 171 15.77 -2.52 -1.66
C GLY A 171 14.68 -3.34 -0.98
N LEU A 172 14.01 -2.86 0.06
CA LEU A 172 12.83 -3.54 0.60
C LEU A 172 11.61 -3.28 -0.30
N ILE A 173 10.84 -4.32 -0.58
CA ILE A 173 9.62 -4.25 -1.37
C ILE A 173 8.51 -4.99 -0.63
N TYR A 174 7.45 -4.28 -0.31
CA TYR A 174 6.28 -4.78 0.42
C TYR A 174 5.02 -4.68 -0.43
N TYR A 175 4.08 -5.54 -0.16
CA TYR A 175 2.74 -5.55 -0.71
C TYR A 175 1.70 -5.34 0.39
N THR A 176 0.65 -4.60 0.07
CA THR A 176 -0.58 -4.50 0.85
C THR A 176 -1.80 -4.61 -0.07
N ASP A 177 -2.87 -5.26 0.37
CA ASP A 177 -4.17 -5.34 -0.33
C ASP A 177 -5.33 -4.77 0.51
N ASP A 178 -5.03 -4.32 1.71
CA ASP A 178 -5.96 -3.79 2.71
C ASP A 178 -5.78 -2.29 2.98
N HIS A 179 -5.19 -1.56 2.03
CA HIS A 179 -4.98 -0.10 2.11
C HIS A 179 -4.09 0.32 3.29
N TYR A 180 -2.94 -0.37 3.45
CA TYR A 180 -1.86 -0.13 4.41
C TYR A 180 -2.11 -0.64 5.84
N GLU A 181 -3.14 -1.45 6.09
CA GLU A 181 -3.38 -2.05 7.41
C GLU A 181 -2.35 -3.13 7.72
N SER A 182 -1.91 -3.88 6.71
CA SER A 182 -0.84 -4.89 6.82
C SER A 182 0.10 -4.88 5.61
N PHE A 183 1.29 -5.48 5.81
CA PHE A 183 2.31 -5.56 4.76
C PHE A 183 2.93 -6.94 4.69
N THR A 184 3.12 -7.44 3.47
CA THR A 184 3.86 -8.66 3.17
C THR A 184 5.17 -8.30 2.50
N LEU A 185 6.31 -8.68 3.07
CA LEU A 185 7.62 -8.52 2.45
C LEU A 185 7.73 -9.43 1.22
N LEU A 186 8.05 -8.86 0.07
CA LEU A 186 8.26 -9.58 -1.18
C LEU A 186 9.74 -9.74 -1.51
N TYR A 187 10.54 -8.68 -1.31
CA TYR A 187 11.98 -8.66 -1.58
C TYR A 187 12.73 -7.84 -0.54
N GLY A 188 14.01 -8.18 -0.36
CA GLY A 188 14.94 -7.53 0.57
C GLY A 188 15.03 -8.24 1.92
N GLU A 189 15.92 -7.75 2.78
CA GLU A 189 16.11 -8.20 4.16
C GLU A 189 15.95 -7.00 5.11
N GLU A 190 15.16 -7.16 6.17
CA GLU A 190 14.86 -6.11 7.16
C GLU A 190 16.04 -5.75 8.06
#